data_4988c5252ba4279af470cfcf61194e61
#
_entry.id   4988c5252ba4279af470cfcf61194e61
#
_cell.length_a   1.000
_cell.length_b   1.000
_cell.length_c   1.000
_cell.angle_alpha   90.00
_cell.angle_beta   90.00
_cell.angle_gamma   90.00
#
_symmetry.space_group_name_H-M   'P 1'
#
loop_
_entity.id
_entity.type
_entity.pdbx_description
1 polymer ?
#
loop_
_entity_poly.entity_id
_entity_poly.type
_entity_poly.pdbx_seq_one_letter_code
_entity_poly.pdbx_strand_id
1 'polypeptide(L)'
;MNKQLRQQVYDKFNGLCAYTGKLLGSDWQVDHVEPQCHYRWHQVEHGNKDDISNLLPAIKIINHYKRGKNLDLFRKSMLTFHMRLKRLPKKTQLDRTRKRIIYMQTIADLFDITVDKPFSGKFYFEK
;
A
#
# COMPACT_ATOMS: atom_id res chain seq x y z
N MET A 1 -15.00 4.90 11.08
CA MET A 1 -15.67 4.00 10.10
C MET A 1 -16.44 2.93 10.85
N ASN A 2 -17.66 2.65 10.46
CA ASN A 2 -18.45 1.65 11.17
C ASN A 2 -18.04 0.22 10.77
N LYS A 3 -18.43 -0.75 11.60
CA LYS A 3 -18.05 -2.16 11.40
C LYS A 3 -18.59 -2.73 10.10
N GLN A 4 -19.80 -2.33 9.71
CA GLN A 4 -20.45 -2.85 8.51
C GLN A 4 -19.69 -2.43 7.25
N LEU A 5 -19.33 -1.16 7.13
CA LEU A 5 -18.55 -0.66 6.00
C LEU A 5 -17.17 -1.30 5.97
N ARG A 6 -16.52 -1.43 7.12
CA ARG A 6 -15.22 -2.09 7.21
C ARG A 6 -15.28 -3.54 6.74
N GLN A 7 -16.36 -4.26 7.11
CA GLN A 7 -16.55 -5.64 6.65
C GLN A 7 -16.75 -5.71 5.13
N GLN A 8 -17.50 -4.76 4.58
CA GLN A 8 -17.70 -4.69 3.13
C GLN A 8 -16.39 -4.48 2.40
N VAL A 9 -15.50 -3.62 2.94
CA VAL A 9 -14.17 -3.40 2.36
C VAL A 9 -13.33 -4.67 2.43
N TYR A 10 -13.34 -5.36 3.58
CA TYR A 10 -12.64 -6.65 3.73
C TYR A 10 -13.10 -7.66 2.68
N ASP A 11 -14.40 -7.73 2.43
CA ASP A 11 -14.98 -8.70 1.52
C ASP A 11 -14.75 -8.38 0.04
N LYS A 12 -14.37 -7.15 -0.30
CA LYS A 12 -14.13 -6.76 -1.70
C LYS A 12 -13.13 -7.69 -2.40
N PHE A 13 -12.11 -8.14 -1.68
CA PHE A 13 -11.07 -9.02 -2.20
C PHE A 13 -10.91 -10.27 -1.34
N ASN A 14 -11.99 -10.71 -0.71
CA ASN A 14 -12.04 -11.97 0.04
C ASN A 14 -10.95 -12.08 1.11
N GLY A 15 -10.67 -10.98 1.82
CA GLY A 15 -9.67 -10.97 2.88
C GLY A 15 -8.24 -10.79 2.41
N LEU A 16 -8.06 -10.39 1.14
CA LEU A 16 -6.73 -10.14 0.58
C LEU A 16 -6.45 -8.64 0.48
N CYS A 17 -5.17 -8.29 0.58
CA CYS A 17 -4.72 -6.92 0.35
C CYS A 17 -4.94 -6.55 -1.13
N ALA A 18 -5.59 -5.42 -1.36
CA ALA A 18 -5.89 -4.97 -2.73
C ALA A 18 -4.62 -4.68 -3.53
N TYR A 19 -3.55 -4.27 -2.88
CA TYR A 19 -2.31 -3.91 -3.57
C TYR A 19 -1.41 -5.11 -3.85
N THR A 20 -1.29 -6.04 -2.91
CA THR A 20 -0.33 -7.15 -2.99
C THR A 20 -0.97 -8.50 -3.29
N GLY A 21 -2.27 -8.66 -3.03
CA GLY A 21 -2.94 -9.96 -3.14
C GLY A 21 -2.60 -10.93 -2.01
N LYS A 22 -1.86 -10.51 -1.00
CA LYS A 22 -1.52 -11.35 0.15
C LYS A 22 -2.61 -11.26 1.22
N LEU A 23 -2.65 -12.24 2.12
CA LEU A 23 -3.64 -12.27 3.19
C LEU A 23 -3.53 -11.04 4.09
N LEU A 24 -4.68 -10.45 4.42
CA LEU A 24 -4.74 -9.36 5.39
C LEU A 24 -4.48 -9.91 6.79
N GLY A 25 -3.69 -9.19 7.58
CA GLY A 25 -3.53 -9.48 9.00
C GLY A 25 -4.71 -8.93 9.81
N SER A 26 -4.73 -9.22 11.11
CA SER A 26 -5.77 -8.68 12.01
C SER A 26 -5.70 -7.16 12.13
N ASP A 27 -4.56 -6.58 11.86
CA ASP A 27 -4.29 -5.13 11.94
C ASP A 27 -4.45 -4.40 10.59
N TRP A 28 -5.11 -5.04 9.63
CA TRP A 28 -5.32 -4.45 8.31
C TRP A 28 -6.05 -3.11 8.40
N GLN A 29 -5.83 -2.28 7.39
CA GLN A 29 -6.36 -0.92 7.36
C GLN A 29 -7.17 -0.69 6.08
N VAL A 30 -8.09 0.26 6.16
CA VAL A 30 -8.81 0.74 4.99
C VAL A 30 -7.99 1.88 4.39
N ASP A 31 -7.68 1.76 3.11
CA ASP A 31 -6.97 2.80 2.38
C ASP A 31 -7.94 3.54 1.46
N HIS A 32 -7.76 4.83 1.36
CA HIS A 32 -8.49 5.68 0.40
C HIS A 32 -7.65 5.79 -0.87
N VAL A 33 -8.17 5.36 -2.01
CA VAL A 33 -7.47 5.48 -3.30
C VAL A 33 -7.16 6.94 -3.57
N GLU A 34 -8.17 7.81 -3.39
CA GLU A 34 -7.95 9.25 -3.27
C GLU A 34 -7.80 9.60 -1.80
N PRO A 35 -6.64 10.14 -1.38
CA PRO A 35 -6.37 10.38 0.04
C PRO A 35 -7.35 11.35 0.69
N GLN A 36 -7.69 11.10 1.96
CA GLN A 36 -8.53 12.00 2.75
C GLN A 36 -7.94 13.40 2.88
N CYS A 37 -6.62 13.49 2.92
CA CYS A 37 -5.91 14.76 3.05
C CYS A 37 -5.77 15.50 1.72
N HIS A 38 -6.26 14.94 0.63
CA HIS A 38 -6.14 15.56 -0.68
C HIS A 38 -7.12 16.72 -0.81
N TYR A 39 -6.58 17.93 -0.86
CA TYR A 39 -7.36 19.16 -0.87
C TYR A 39 -8.41 19.22 -1.99
N ARG A 40 -8.02 18.78 -3.19
CA ARG A 40 -8.90 18.84 -4.37
C ARG A 40 -10.11 17.92 -4.27
N TRP A 41 -10.06 16.89 -3.45
CA TRP A 41 -11.19 15.99 -3.28
C TRP A 41 -12.44 16.71 -2.83
N HIS A 42 -12.27 17.69 -1.93
CA HIS A 42 -13.40 18.47 -1.41
C HIS A 42 -13.97 19.48 -2.40
N GLN A 43 -13.23 19.77 -3.47
CA GLN A 43 -13.61 20.79 -4.44
C GLN A 43 -14.17 20.21 -5.74
N VAL A 44 -14.05 18.92 -5.95
CA VAL A 44 -14.58 18.24 -7.12
C VAL A 44 -15.77 17.39 -6.73
N GLU A 45 -16.73 17.27 -7.63
CA GLU A 45 -17.96 16.50 -7.40
C GLU A 45 -17.72 15.00 -7.51
N HIS A 46 -16.82 14.46 -6.68
CA HIS A 46 -16.55 13.02 -6.64
C HIS A 46 -17.39 12.28 -5.61
N GLY A 47 -18.29 13.00 -4.94
CA GLY A 47 -19.09 12.42 -3.88
C GLY A 47 -18.30 12.24 -2.60
N ASN A 48 -18.74 11.32 -1.76
CA ASN A 48 -18.13 11.07 -0.46
C ASN A 48 -16.84 10.26 -0.64
N LYS A 49 -15.72 10.75 -0.12
CA LYS A 49 -14.43 10.03 -0.17
C LYS A 49 -14.47 8.72 0.63
N ASP A 50 -15.44 8.55 1.54
CA ASP A 50 -15.68 7.29 2.24
C ASP A 50 -16.65 6.37 1.48
N ASP A 51 -16.95 6.68 0.23
CA ASP A 51 -17.70 5.77 -0.63
C ASP A 51 -16.88 4.49 -0.86
N ILE A 52 -17.57 3.36 -0.83
CA ILE A 52 -16.90 2.06 -0.93
C ILE A 52 -16.05 1.93 -2.20
N SER A 53 -16.40 2.63 -3.27
CA SER A 53 -15.61 2.64 -4.51
C SER A 53 -14.22 3.25 -4.32
N ASN A 54 -14.04 4.09 -3.30
CA ASN A 54 -12.77 4.74 -2.98
C ASN A 54 -12.00 3.99 -1.87
N LEU A 55 -12.53 2.90 -1.34
CA LEU A 55 -11.95 2.21 -0.19
C LEU A 55 -11.38 0.87 -0.61
N LEU A 56 -10.13 0.62 -0.23
CA LEU A 56 -9.44 -0.64 -0.50
C LEU A 56 -8.89 -1.24 0.80
N PRO A 57 -8.97 -2.56 0.97
CA PRO A 57 -8.32 -3.21 2.11
C PRO A 57 -6.82 -3.29 1.87
N ALA A 58 -6.04 -2.93 2.87
CA ALA A 58 -4.58 -2.92 2.75
C ALA A 58 -3.92 -3.49 3.99
N ILE A 59 -2.82 -4.22 3.78
CA ILE A 59 -1.93 -4.60 4.86
C ILE A 59 -1.35 -3.33 5.47
N LYS A 60 -1.27 -3.28 6.79
CA LYS A 60 -0.90 -2.07 7.53
C LYS A 60 0.41 -1.44 7.03
N ILE A 61 1.45 -2.25 6.83
CA ILE A 61 2.76 -1.75 6.37
C ILE A 61 2.67 -1.15 4.96
N ILE A 62 1.85 -1.73 4.10
CA ILE A 62 1.65 -1.24 2.73
C ILE A 62 0.92 0.10 2.76
N ASN A 63 -0.14 0.20 3.55
CA ASN A 63 -0.87 1.45 3.71
C ASN A 63 0.03 2.54 4.29
N HIS A 64 0.86 2.19 5.27
CA HIS A 64 1.83 3.11 5.87
C HIS A 64 2.85 3.61 4.81
N TYR A 65 3.36 2.71 3.98
CA TYR A 65 4.34 3.08 2.95
C TYR A 65 3.71 3.99 1.88
N LYS A 66 2.46 3.71 1.50
CA LYS A 66 1.71 4.52 0.53
C LYS A 66 1.49 5.95 1.06
N ARG A 67 1.18 6.10 2.34
CA ARG A 67 0.88 7.39 2.96
C ARG A 67 -0.24 8.13 2.22
N GLY A 68 -0.09 9.43 2.00
CA GLY A 68 -1.07 10.26 1.31
C GLY A 68 -0.94 10.32 -0.20
N LYS A 69 -0.20 9.39 -0.80
CA LYS A 69 -0.06 9.36 -2.26
C LYS A 69 -1.34 8.90 -2.91
N ASN A 70 -1.67 9.49 -4.06
CA ASN A 70 -2.70 8.91 -4.92
C ASN A 70 -2.14 7.67 -5.62
N LEU A 71 -2.99 6.97 -6.36
CA LEU A 71 -2.60 5.70 -6.99
C LEU A 71 -1.43 5.86 -7.97
N ASP A 72 -1.45 6.93 -8.78
CA ASP A 72 -0.39 7.16 -9.78
C ASP A 72 0.96 7.40 -9.13
N LEU A 73 1.00 8.21 -8.07
CA LEU A 73 2.23 8.48 -7.33
C LEU A 73 2.73 7.23 -6.62
N PHE A 74 1.83 6.44 -6.07
CA PHE A 74 2.19 5.18 -5.43
C PHE A 74 2.78 4.20 -6.46
N ARG A 75 2.16 4.08 -7.62
CA ARG A 75 2.67 3.24 -8.71
C ARG A 75 4.08 3.67 -9.13
N LYS A 76 4.31 4.96 -9.33
CA LYS A 76 5.64 5.48 -9.68
C LYS A 76 6.67 5.14 -8.61
N SER A 77 6.30 5.27 -7.35
CA SER A 77 7.16 4.89 -6.22
C SER A 77 7.52 3.41 -6.27
N MET A 78 6.54 2.55 -6.55
CA MET A 78 6.79 1.10 -6.60
C MET A 78 7.61 0.68 -7.80
N LEU A 79 7.47 1.36 -8.94
CA LEU A 79 8.25 1.05 -10.14
C LEU A 79 9.75 1.24 -9.95
N THR A 80 10.16 2.08 -9.00
CA THR A 80 11.57 2.31 -8.68
C THR A 80 12.00 1.67 -7.37
N PHE A 81 11.10 0.94 -6.72
CA PHE A 81 11.35 0.37 -5.39
C PHE A 81 12.57 -0.56 -5.39
N HIS A 82 12.71 -1.41 -6.41
CA HIS A 82 13.83 -2.35 -6.53
C HIS A 82 15.18 -1.63 -6.54
N MET A 83 15.24 -0.41 -7.07
CA MET A 83 16.47 0.40 -7.09
C MET A 83 16.83 0.84 -5.68
N ARG A 84 15.85 1.28 -4.89
CA ARG A 84 16.07 1.65 -3.49
C ARG A 84 16.44 0.44 -2.64
N LEU A 85 15.82 -0.71 -2.92
CA LEU A 85 16.14 -1.96 -2.25
C LEU A 85 17.62 -2.33 -2.46
N LYS A 86 18.12 -2.18 -3.68
CA LYS A 86 19.51 -2.48 -4.03
C LYS A 86 20.50 -1.58 -3.28
N ARG A 87 20.10 -0.34 -2.96
CA ARG A 87 20.96 0.62 -2.26
C ARG A 87 21.03 0.42 -0.76
N LEU A 88 20.20 -0.46 -0.19
CA LEU A 88 20.21 -0.72 1.24
C LEU A 88 21.54 -1.34 1.66
N PRO A 89 22.09 -0.96 2.84
CA PRO A 89 23.28 -1.59 3.37
C PRO A 89 23.04 -3.08 3.62
N LYS A 90 24.02 -3.92 3.30
CA LYS A 90 23.92 -5.36 3.55
C LYS A 90 24.12 -5.70 5.03
N LYS A 91 24.93 -4.92 5.73
CA LYS A 91 25.23 -5.07 7.15
C LYS A 91 25.25 -3.71 7.81
N THR A 92 24.76 -3.65 9.04
CA THR A 92 24.81 -2.43 9.84
C THR A 92 24.71 -2.78 11.31
N GLN A 93 25.36 -1.97 12.16
CA GLN A 93 25.24 -2.05 13.60
C GLN A 93 24.25 -1.02 14.15
N LEU A 94 23.73 -0.13 13.29
CA LEU A 94 22.77 0.89 13.70
C LEU A 94 21.36 0.33 13.72
N ASP A 95 20.69 0.39 14.87
CA ASP A 95 19.32 -0.11 15.01
C ASP A 95 18.35 0.53 14.03
N ARG A 96 18.46 1.82 13.85
CA ARG A 96 17.61 2.58 12.92
C ARG A 96 17.72 2.04 11.50
N THR A 97 18.95 1.78 11.05
CA THR A 97 19.21 1.25 9.71
C THR A 97 18.72 -0.18 9.58
N ARG A 98 18.89 -1.02 10.63
CA ARG A 98 18.34 -2.38 10.62
C ARG A 98 16.82 -2.38 10.48
N LYS A 99 16.14 -1.52 11.22
CA LYS A 99 14.68 -1.40 11.14
C LYS A 99 14.24 -0.98 9.74
N ARG A 100 14.98 -0.06 9.10
CA ARG A 100 14.71 0.36 7.73
C ARG A 100 14.88 -0.80 6.74
N ILE A 101 15.95 -1.58 6.88
CA ILE A 101 16.20 -2.74 6.02
C ILE A 101 15.05 -3.73 6.13
N ILE A 102 14.63 -4.07 7.36
CA ILE A 102 13.51 -4.99 7.60
C ILE A 102 12.23 -4.43 6.99
N TYR A 103 11.95 -3.15 7.19
CA TYR A 103 10.77 -2.48 6.65
C TYR A 103 10.72 -2.58 5.12
N MET A 104 11.80 -2.21 4.45
CA MET A 104 11.88 -2.24 2.99
C MET A 104 11.83 -3.67 2.46
N GLN A 105 12.51 -4.61 3.11
CA GLN A 105 12.49 -6.01 2.69
C GLN A 105 11.09 -6.62 2.86
N THR A 106 10.38 -6.28 3.91
CA THR A 106 9.01 -6.75 4.13
C THR A 106 8.09 -6.29 3.01
N ILE A 107 8.20 -5.02 2.62
CA ILE A 107 7.41 -4.47 1.50
C ILE A 107 7.76 -5.19 0.20
N ALA A 108 9.05 -5.38 -0.07
CA ALA A 108 9.50 -6.09 -1.26
C ALA A 108 8.91 -7.51 -1.33
N ASP A 109 8.97 -8.24 -0.22
CA ASP A 109 8.44 -9.60 -0.15
C ASP A 109 6.93 -9.64 -0.41
N LEU A 110 6.19 -8.68 0.13
CA LEU A 110 4.74 -8.59 -0.07
C LEU A 110 4.36 -8.32 -1.53
N PHE A 111 5.18 -7.58 -2.26
CA PHE A 111 4.96 -7.30 -3.68
C PHE A 111 5.70 -8.25 -4.60
N ASP A 112 6.42 -9.23 -4.07
CA ASP A 112 7.26 -10.16 -4.85
C ASP A 112 8.33 -9.42 -5.66
N ILE A 113 8.89 -8.35 -5.09
CA ILE A 113 9.96 -7.55 -5.69
C ILE A 113 11.30 -8.02 -5.15
N THR A 114 12.29 -8.14 -6.03
CA THR A 114 13.69 -8.33 -5.65
C THR A 114 14.54 -7.27 -6.35
N VAL A 115 15.84 -7.19 -6.02
CA VAL A 115 16.74 -6.24 -6.68
C VAL A 115 16.80 -6.46 -8.20
N ASP A 116 16.56 -7.68 -8.65
CA ASP A 116 16.59 -8.06 -10.05
C ASP A 116 15.19 -8.24 -10.66
N LYS A 117 14.15 -8.13 -9.85
CA LYS A 117 12.76 -8.27 -10.29
C LYS A 117 11.95 -7.06 -9.84
N PRO A 118 11.76 -6.07 -10.71
CA PRO A 118 11.01 -4.87 -10.37
C PRO A 118 9.52 -5.16 -10.21
N PHE A 119 8.79 -4.18 -9.68
CA PHE A 119 7.34 -4.22 -9.62
C PHE A 119 6.75 -4.38 -11.02
N SER A 120 5.72 -5.21 -11.17
CA SER A 120 5.08 -5.52 -12.45
C SER A 120 4.37 -4.35 -13.11
N GLY A 121 4.08 -3.29 -12.36
CA GLY A 121 3.33 -2.13 -12.84
C GLY A 121 1.85 -2.19 -12.55
N LYS A 122 1.34 -3.34 -12.09
CA LYS A 122 -0.08 -3.50 -11.75
C LYS A 122 -0.23 -3.98 -10.32
N PHE A 123 -1.12 -3.31 -9.57
CA PHE A 123 -1.53 -3.79 -8.26
C PHE A 123 -2.50 -4.96 -8.40
N TYR A 124 -2.65 -5.74 -7.35
CA TYR A 124 -3.50 -6.93 -7.39
C TYR A 124 -4.93 -6.60 -7.85
N PHE A 125 -5.52 -5.53 -7.34
CA PHE A 125 -6.90 -5.17 -7.69
C PHE A 125 -7.07 -4.73 -9.15
N GLU A 126 -5.98 -4.48 -9.86
CA GLU A 126 -5.99 -4.08 -11.26
C GLU A 126 -5.82 -5.27 -12.23
N LYS A 127 -5.54 -6.44 -11.70
CA LYS A 127 -5.28 -7.64 -12.53
C LYS A 127 -6.55 -8.33 -12.99
#